data_4fc77e14633b654fdfb2be6542963d86
#
_entry.id   4fc77e14633b654fdfb2be6542963d86
#
_cell.length_a   1.000
_cell.length_b   1.000
_cell.length_c   1.000
_cell.angle_alpha   90.00
_cell.angle_beta   90.00
_cell.angle_gamma   90.00
#
_symmetry.space_group_name_H-M   'P 1'
#
loop_
_entity.id
_entity.type
_entity.pdbx_description
1 polymer ?
#
loop_
_entity_poly.entity_id
_entity_poly.type
_entity_poly.pdbx_seq_one_letter_code
_entity_poly.pdbx_strand_id
1 'polypeptide(L)'
;MTEESKPKTRPEPSLFSMLSRDIGIALIALSVWAAADTWYLFSGLWFAQLLSIGDAIFVGYILGALFHEWGHYTGAKLSGAVAPRVMPRSFSLFRFNFDMSINDQRQFHWMSFGGWALHWTLVVLLVIAIPFDSLGRIALVSSVFGFIVYATVIETGILRQTLDGADPQETLDQLSAKTFQQATAAGALGGLFALAALS
;
A
#
# COMPACT_ATOMS: atom_id res chain seq x y z
N MET A 1 -0.48 -17.52 46.13
CA MET A 1 0.41 -16.88 45.15
C MET A 1 0.04 -17.48 43.80
N THR A 2 -0.77 -16.77 43.03
CA THR A 2 -1.14 -17.16 41.67
C THR A 2 -0.02 -16.72 40.74
N GLU A 3 0.68 -17.68 40.12
CA GLU A 3 1.67 -17.44 39.07
C GLU A 3 0.98 -16.74 37.90
N GLU A 4 1.26 -15.47 37.73
CA GLU A 4 0.82 -14.69 36.59
C GLU A 4 1.53 -15.24 35.35
N SER A 5 0.80 -16.04 34.55
CA SER A 5 1.34 -16.64 33.33
C SER A 5 1.75 -15.54 32.36
N LYS A 6 3.05 -15.32 32.16
CA LYS A 6 3.60 -14.42 31.15
C LYS A 6 2.91 -14.71 29.80
N PRO A 7 2.39 -13.70 29.11
CA PRO A 7 1.78 -13.89 27.79
C PRO A 7 2.81 -14.55 26.85
N LYS A 8 2.46 -15.70 26.29
CA LYS A 8 3.27 -16.38 25.28
C LYS A 8 3.43 -15.47 24.07
N THR A 9 4.57 -14.82 23.94
CA THR A 9 4.92 -14.04 22.76
C THR A 9 4.99 -15.01 21.57
N ARG A 10 4.14 -14.79 20.57
CA ARG A 10 4.19 -15.59 19.34
C ARG A 10 5.52 -15.33 18.64
N PRO A 11 6.19 -16.36 18.09
CA PRO A 11 7.44 -16.17 17.36
C PRO A 11 7.23 -15.25 16.16
N GLU A 12 8.23 -14.42 15.87
CA GLU A 12 8.23 -13.54 14.70
C GLU A 12 8.16 -14.39 13.42
N PRO A 13 7.24 -14.08 12.47
CA PRO A 13 7.17 -14.81 11.21
C PRO A 13 8.43 -14.61 10.37
N SER A 14 8.85 -15.65 9.63
CA SER A 14 10.01 -15.53 8.75
C SER A 14 9.75 -14.53 7.63
N LEU A 15 10.79 -13.80 7.23
CA LEU A 15 10.72 -12.85 6.10
C LEU A 15 10.28 -13.58 4.82
N PHE A 16 10.84 -14.77 4.57
CA PHE A 16 10.53 -15.59 3.41
C PHE A 16 9.04 -15.98 3.37
N SER A 17 8.47 -16.40 4.50
CA SER A 17 7.05 -16.77 4.58
C SER A 17 6.14 -15.59 4.25
N MET A 18 6.44 -14.40 4.78
CA MET A 18 5.63 -13.21 4.54
C MET A 18 5.75 -12.72 3.10
N LEU A 19 6.97 -12.68 2.56
CA LEU A 19 7.21 -12.29 1.19
C LEU A 19 6.52 -13.25 0.20
N SER A 20 6.66 -14.57 0.41
CA SER A 20 6.01 -15.57 -0.45
C SER A 20 4.48 -15.46 -0.42
N ARG A 21 3.90 -15.20 0.75
CA ARG A 21 2.47 -14.97 0.90
C ARG A 21 2.02 -13.76 0.10
N ASP A 22 2.72 -12.63 0.25
CA ASP A 22 2.31 -11.37 -0.37
C ASP A 22 2.54 -11.37 -1.88
N ILE A 23 3.62 -12.01 -2.35
CA ILE A 23 3.81 -12.30 -3.77
C ILE A 23 2.67 -13.18 -4.30
N GLY A 24 2.28 -14.23 -3.55
CA GLY A 24 1.15 -15.09 -3.91
C GLY A 24 -0.16 -14.31 -4.02
N ILE A 25 -0.45 -13.43 -3.06
CA ILE A 25 -1.62 -12.54 -3.10
C ILE A 25 -1.59 -11.64 -4.35
N ALA A 26 -0.46 -10.99 -4.63
CA ALA A 26 -0.30 -10.11 -5.79
C ALA A 26 -0.47 -10.89 -7.11
N LEU A 27 0.13 -12.07 -7.22
CA LEU A 27 0.02 -12.91 -8.42
C LEU A 27 -1.41 -13.41 -8.65
N ILE A 28 -2.11 -13.84 -7.61
CA ILE A 28 -3.52 -14.27 -7.72
C ILE A 28 -4.38 -13.08 -8.16
N ALA A 29 -4.24 -11.93 -7.51
CA ALA A 29 -4.99 -10.72 -7.83
C ALA A 29 -4.75 -10.30 -9.29
N LEU A 30 -3.50 -10.22 -9.72
CA LEU A 30 -3.13 -9.90 -11.11
C LEU A 30 -3.66 -10.93 -12.10
N SER A 31 -3.66 -12.22 -11.74
CA SER A 31 -4.15 -13.30 -12.62
C SER A 31 -5.67 -13.19 -12.84
N VAL A 32 -6.43 -12.88 -11.78
CA VAL A 32 -7.89 -12.67 -11.88
C VAL A 32 -8.20 -11.48 -12.78
N TRP A 33 -7.55 -10.35 -12.56
CA TRP A 33 -7.70 -9.17 -13.42
C TRP A 33 -7.29 -9.46 -14.87
N ALA A 34 -6.12 -10.08 -15.09
CA ALA A 34 -5.64 -10.38 -16.43
C ALA A 34 -6.56 -11.34 -17.19
N ALA A 35 -7.21 -12.28 -16.49
CA ALA A 35 -8.20 -13.16 -17.10
C ALA A 35 -9.44 -12.37 -17.57
N ALA A 36 -9.96 -11.45 -16.76
CA ALA A 36 -11.09 -10.60 -17.12
C ALA A 36 -10.74 -9.64 -18.28
N ASP A 37 -9.56 -9.01 -18.25
CA ASP A 37 -9.07 -8.13 -19.32
C ASP A 37 -8.87 -8.89 -20.63
N THR A 38 -8.25 -10.07 -20.56
CA THR A 38 -8.07 -10.94 -21.72
C THR A 38 -9.43 -11.38 -22.29
N TRP A 39 -10.37 -11.75 -21.45
CA TRP A 39 -11.72 -12.10 -21.90
C TRP A 39 -12.36 -10.94 -22.67
N TYR A 40 -12.26 -9.70 -22.15
CA TYR A 40 -12.73 -8.52 -22.88
C TYR A 40 -12.03 -8.35 -24.24
N LEU A 41 -10.72 -8.42 -24.27
CA LEU A 41 -9.94 -8.22 -25.52
C LEU A 41 -10.29 -9.23 -26.62
N PHE A 42 -10.61 -10.46 -26.25
CA PHE A 42 -11.00 -11.49 -27.24
C PHE A 42 -12.47 -11.46 -27.63
N SER A 43 -13.37 -11.10 -26.70
CA SER A 43 -14.81 -11.20 -26.95
C SER A 43 -15.48 -9.88 -27.32
N GLY A 44 -14.89 -8.74 -26.94
CA GLY A 44 -15.51 -7.43 -27.06
C GLY A 44 -16.75 -7.24 -26.17
N LEU A 45 -17.04 -8.18 -25.25
CA LEU A 45 -18.24 -8.14 -24.43
C LEU A 45 -18.15 -7.03 -23.38
N TRP A 46 -19.11 -6.13 -23.36
CA TRP A 46 -19.17 -5.04 -22.39
C TRP A 46 -19.13 -5.50 -20.93
N PHE A 47 -19.72 -6.66 -20.63
CA PHE A 47 -19.70 -7.24 -19.28
C PHE A 47 -18.30 -7.67 -18.86
N ALA A 48 -17.50 -8.23 -19.78
CA ALA A 48 -16.10 -8.58 -19.50
C ALA A 48 -15.27 -7.31 -19.25
N GLN A 49 -15.58 -6.21 -19.95
CA GLN A 49 -14.94 -4.91 -19.70
C GLN A 49 -15.27 -4.38 -18.30
N LEU A 50 -16.53 -4.46 -17.86
CA LEU A 50 -16.90 -4.05 -16.50
C LEU A 50 -16.23 -4.88 -15.43
N LEU A 51 -16.08 -6.20 -15.63
CA LEU A 51 -15.34 -7.07 -14.73
C LEU A 51 -13.85 -6.67 -14.70
N SER A 52 -13.24 -6.47 -15.85
CA SER A 52 -11.83 -6.04 -15.94
C SER A 52 -11.60 -4.71 -15.18
N ILE A 53 -12.50 -3.72 -15.32
CA ILE A 53 -12.41 -2.45 -14.59
C ILE A 53 -12.60 -2.66 -13.07
N GLY A 54 -13.59 -3.43 -12.66
CA GLY A 54 -13.86 -3.73 -11.25
C GLY A 54 -12.69 -4.45 -10.59
N ASP A 55 -12.17 -5.49 -11.23
CA ASP A 55 -10.99 -6.23 -10.76
C ASP A 55 -9.75 -5.32 -10.72
N ALA A 56 -9.55 -4.46 -11.72
CA ALA A 56 -8.44 -3.49 -11.78
C ALA A 56 -8.43 -2.56 -10.56
N ILE A 57 -9.60 -2.06 -10.13
CA ILE A 57 -9.71 -1.19 -8.96
C ILE A 57 -9.29 -1.94 -7.70
N PHE A 58 -9.77 -3.17 -7.52
CA PHE A 58 -9.46 -4.00 -6.37
C PHE A 58 -7.98 -4.41 -6.34
N VAL A 59 -7.44 -4.84 -7.48
CA VAL A 59 -6.03 -5.23 -7.64
C VAL A 59 -5.11 -4.03 -7.42
N GLY A 60 -5.47 -2.87 -7.96
CA GLY A 60 -4.70 -1.64 -7.76
C GLY A 60 -4.57 -1.25 -6.29
N TYR A 61 -5.65 -1.40 -5.51
CA TYR A 61 -5.60 -1.22 -4.06
C TYR A 61 -4.66 -2.21 -3.37
N ILE A 62 -4.76 -3.51 -3.71
CA ILE A 62 -3.88 -4.55 -3.13
C ILE A 62 -2.41 -4.26 -3.43
N LEU A 63 -2.08 -3.99 -4.68
CA LEU A 63 -0.70 -3.71 -5.09
C LEU A 63 -0.17 -2.44 -4.43
N GLY A 64 -0.95 -1.36 -4.45
CA GLY A 64 -0.58 -0.10 -3.82
C GLY A 64 -0.29 -0.27 -2.33
N ALA A 65 -1.19 -0.94 -1.61
CA ALA A 65 -1.03 -1.19 -0.18
C ALA A 65 0.15 -2.13 0.14
N LEU A 66 0.36 -3.20 -0.65
CA LEU A 66 1.51 -4.10 -0.45
C LEU A 66 2.83 -3.34 -0.64
N PHE A 67 2.98 -2.62 -1.74
CA PHE A 67 4.22 -1.87 -2.02
C PHE A 67 4.47 -0.79 -0.96
N HIS A 68 3.42 -0.11 -0.51
CA HIS A 68 3.49 0.88 0.54
C HIS A 68 4.02 0.30 1.86
N GLU A 69 3.40 -0.77 2.36
CA GLU A 69 3.81 -1.42 3.61
C GLU A 69 5.21 -2.03 3.54
N TRP A 70 5.55 -2.70 2.42
CA TRP A 70 6.91 -3.21 2.21
C TRP A 70 7.93 -2.08 2.08
N GLY A 71 7.52 -0.93 1.55
CA GLY A 71 8.34 0.28 1.50
C GLY A 71 8.70 0.78 2.89
N HIS A 72 7.71 0.91 3.77
CA HIS A 72 7.93 1.28 5.17
C HIS A 72 8.89 0.32 5.87
N TYR A 73 8.65 -0.97 5.74
CA TYR A 73 9.53 -1.98 6.33
C TYR A 73 10.96 -1.88 5.81
N THR A 74 11.12 -1.71 4.50
CA THR A 74 12.44 -1.56 3.88
C THR A 74 13.15 -0.31 4.40
N GLY A 75 12.48 0.83 4.44
CA GLY A 75 13.03 2.08 5.00
C GLY A 75 13.44 1.94 6.47
N ALA A 76 12.58 1.29 7.29
CA ALA A 76 12.90 0.99 8.67
C ALA A 76 14.16 0.12 8.79
N LYS A 77 14.28 -0.95 8.00
CA LYS A 77 15.46 -1.83 8.03
C LYS A 77 16.73 -1.16 7.53
N LEU A 78 16.65 -0.33 6.51
CA LEU A 78 17.80 0.44 6.00
C LEU A 78 18.32 1.46 7.02
N SER A 79 17.44 2.01 7.86
CA SER A 79 17.84 2.91 8.95
C SER A 79 18.39 2.20 10.19
N GLY A 80 18.35 0.88 10.24
CA GLY A 80 18.72 0.08 11.40
C GLY A 80 17.64 0.02 12.49
N ALA A 81 16.39 0.40 12.19
CA ALA A 81 15.30 0.38 13.15
C ALA A 81 14.93 -1.03 13.61
N VAL A 82 14.45 -1.12 14.83
CA VAL A 82 13.82 -2.32 15.39
C VAL A 82 12.38 -2.36 14.89
N ALA A 83 12.13 -3.23 13.92
CA ALA A 83 10.85 -3.37 13.24
C ALA A 83 10.48 -4.85 13.12
N PRO A 84 10.03 -5.51 14.21
CA PRO A 84 9.65 -6.91 14.18
C PRO A 84 8.41 -7.13 13.32
N ARG A 85 8.42 -8.18 12.51
CA ARG A 85 7.29 -8.56 11.67
C ARG A 85 6.18 -9.15 12.51
N VAL A 86 4.95 -8.79 12.18
CA VAL A 86 3.75 -9.27 12.87
C VAL A 86 2.94 -10.15 11.93
N MET A 87 2.53 -11.33 12.41
CA MET A 87 1.64 -12.20 11.62
C MET A 87 0.31 -11.48 11.37
N PRO A 88 -0.05 -11.22 10.11
CA PRO A 88 -1.32 -10.59 9.79
C PRO A 88 -2.51 -11.44 10.25
N ARG A 89 -3.56 -10.80 10.72
CA ARG A 89 -4.81 -11.48 11.08
C ARG A 89 -5.66 -11.65 9.82
N SER A 90 -6.03 -12.89 9.50
CA SER A 90 -6.89 -13.23 8.36
C SER A 90 -6.45 -12.57 7.04
N PHE A 91 -7.28 -11.74 6.44
CA PHE A 91 -7.04 -11.09 5.14
C PHE A 91 -6.21 -9.79 5.22
N SER A 92 -5.56 -9.47 6.33
CA SER A 92 -4.72 -8.26 6.37
C SER A 92 -3.41 -8.46 5.61
N LEU A 93 -2.97 -7.38 4.95
CA LEU A 93 -1.70 -7.32 4.23
C LEU A 93 -0.51 -7.36 5.18
N PHE A 94 0.71 -7.26 4.63
CA PHE A 94 1.95 -7.21 5.41
C PHE A 94 1.86 -6.22 6.57
N ARG A 95 2.40 -6.60 7.74
CA ARG A 95 2.49 -5.75 8.92
C ARG A 95 3.80 -5.97 9.66
N PHE A 96 4.30 -4.91 10.21
CA PHE A 96 5.39 -4.90 11.18
C PHE A 96 5.04 -3.94 12.32
N ASN A 97 5.76 -4.01 13.41
CA ASN A 97 5.62 -3.09 14.52
C ASN A 97 6.77 -2.09 14.51
N PHE A 98 6.47 -0.80 14.64
CA PHE A 98 7.46 0.26 14.78
C PHE A 98 7.13 1.03 16.05
N ASP A 99 7.99 0.94 17.04
CA ASP A 99 7.80 1.48 18.38
C ASP A 99 8.75 2.67 18.58
N MET A 100 8.19 3.86 18.79
CA MET A 100 8.97 5.10 19.03
C MET A 100 9.71 5.10 20.37
N SER A 101 9.36 4.20 21.30
CA SER A 101 10.09 4.07 22.57
C SER A 101 11.49 3.47 22.42
N ILE A 102 11.75 2.77 21.31
CA ILE A 102 13.00 2.06 21.00
C ILE A 102 13.63 2.50 19.68
N ASN A 103 12.90 3.26 18.86
CA ASN A 103 13.39 3.83 17.60
C ASN A 103 13.41 5.36 17.70
N ASP A 104 14.28 5.98 16.95
CA ASP A 104 14.40 7.45 16.91
C ASP A 104 13.62 8.07 15.74
N GLN A 105 13.51 9.41 15.78
CA GLN A 105 12.82 10.20 14.76
C GLN A 105 13.46 10.07 13.37
N ARG A 106 14.77 9.92 13.27
CA ARG A 106 15.47 9.70 12.00
C ARG A 106 15.05 8.36 11.38
N GLN A 107 14.95 7.31 12.20
CA GLN A 107 14.49 5.99 11.77
C GLN A 107 13.03 6.03 11.32
N PHE A 108 12.18 6.81 12.00
CA PHE A 108 10.80 7.06 11.59
C PHE A 108 10.74 7.74 10.21
N HIS A 109 11.54 8.76 9.96
CA HIS A 109 11.60 9.43 8.65
C HIS A 109 12.04 8.47 7.54
N TRP A 110 13.06 7.64 7.78
CA TRP A 110 13.49 6.64 6.82
C TRP A 110 12.39 5.60 6.52
N MET A 111 11.68 5.18 7.53
CA MET A 111 10.50 4.31 7.39
C MET A 111 9.45 4.97 6.49
N SER A 112 9.05 6.19 6.79
CA SER A 112 8.05 6.93 6.04
C SER A 112 8.47 7.18 4.59
N PHE A 113 9.71 7.62 4.36
CA PHE A 113 10.25 7.80 3.00
C PHE A 113 10.33 6.49 2.23
N GLY A 114 10.59 5.37 2.89
CA GLY A 114 10.58 4.05 2.26
C GLY A 114 9.21 3.69 1.68
N GLY A 115 8.13 3.90 2.43
CA GLY A 115 6.75 3.72 1.97
C GLY A 115 6.46 4.58 0.75
N TRP A 116 6.75 5.88 0.86
CA TRP A 116 6.57 6.85 -0.20
C TRP A 116 7.36 6.50 -1.47
N ALA A 117 8.63 6.15 -1.36
CA ALA A 117 9.48 5.84 -2.50
C ALA A 117 9.01 4.57 -3.23
N LEU A 118 8.66 3.50 -2.49
CA LEU A 118 8.34 2.22 -3.11
C LEU A 118 6.97 2.26 -3.80
N HIS A 119 5.98 2.94 -3.24
CA HIS A 119 4.69 3.05 -3.90
C HIS A 119 4.75 3.94 -5.17
N TRP A 120 5.54 5.04 -5.19
CA TRP A 120 5.75 5.81 -6.42
C TRP A 120 6.54 5.03 -7.47
N THR A 121 7.49 4.20 -7.04
CA THR A 121 8.19 3.27 -7.94
C THR A 121 7.21 2.33 -8.62
N LEU A 122 6.19 1.82 -7.91
CA LEU A 122 5.15 0.98 -8.50
C LEU A 122 4.40 1.70 -9.63
N VAL A 123 4.02 2.98 -9.46
CA VAL A 123 3.37 3.75 -10.54
C VAL A 123 4.25 3.80 -11.78
N VAL A 124 5.52 4.16 -11.61
CA VAL A 124 6.46 4.25 -12.73
C VAL A 124 6.58 2.91 -13.44
N LEU A 125 6.71 1.81 -12.70
CA LEU A 125 6.79 0.47 -13.27
C LEU A 125 5.53 0.10 -14.04
N LEU A 126 4.34 0.41 -13.53
CA LEU A 126 3.08 0.11 -14.20
C LEU A 126 2.89 0.95 -15.46
N VAL A 127 3.22 2.24 -15.41
CA VAL A 127 3.15 3.12 -16.59
C VAL A 127 4.07 2.64 -17.73
N ILE A 128 5.23 2.08 -17.39
CA ILE A 128 6.18 1.55 -18.39
C ILE A 128 5.74 0.16 -18.90
N ALA A 129 5.18 -0.68 -18.00
CA ALA A 129 4.93 -2.10 -18.31
C ALA A 129 3.54 -2.38 -18.90
N ILE A 130 2.52 -1.56 -18.58
CA ILE A 130 1.14 -1.80 -18.97
C ILE A 130 0.78 -0.95 -20.19
N PRO A 131 0.40 -1.56 -21.33
CA PRO A 131 -0.13 -0.81 -22.48
C PRO A 131 -1.53 -0.26 -22.18
N PHE A 132 -1.85 0.94 -22.67
CA PHE A 132 -3.13 1.63 -22.40
C PHE A 132 -4.15 1.38 -23.52
N ASP A 133 -4.35 0.14 -23.91
CA ASP A 133 -5.19 -0.30 -25.03
C ASP A 133 -6.53 -0.90 -24.59
N SER A 134 -6.81 -0.96 -23.29
CA SER A 134 -8.10 -1.29 -22.71
C SER A 134 -8.42 -0.44 -21.48
N LEU A 135 -9.73 -0.21 -21.22
CA LEU A 135 -10.16 0.50 -20.01
C LEU A 135 -9.78 -0.25 -18.72
N GLY A 136 -9.69 -1.59 -18.76
CA GLY A 136 -9.24 -2.39 -17.62
C GLY A 136 -7.78 -2.11 -17.26
N ARG A 137 -6.90 -1.96 -18.25
CA ARG A 137 -5.49 -1.62 -18.08
C ARG A 137 -5.29 -0.20 -17.57
N ILE A 138 -6.00 0.74 -18.18
CA ILE A 138 -6.02 2.14 -17.72
C ILE A 138 -6.56 2.23 -16.29
N ALA A 139 -7.63 1.51 -15.96
CA ALA A 139 -8.20 1.47 -14.62
C ALA A 139 -7.23 0.89 -13.58
N LEU A 140 -6.41 -0.12 -13.92
CA LEU A 140 -5.39 -0.66 -13.03
C LEU A 140 -4.36 0.41 -12.65
N VAL A 141 -3.77 1.08 -13.64
CA VAL A 141 -2.77 2.12 -13.39
C VAL A 141 -3.39 3.29 -12.63
N SER A 142 -4.60 3.70 -13.02
CA SER A 142 -5.31 4.81 -12.38
C SER A 142 -5.72 4.53 -10.94
N SER A 143 -6.11 3.30 -10.62
CA SER A 143 -6.47 2.91 -9.25
C SER A 143 -5.25 2.85 -8.33
N VAL A 144 -4.11 2.33 -8.83
CA VAL A 144 -2.83 2.40 -8.10
C VAL A 144 -2.43 3.84 -7.87
N PHE A 145 -2.50 4.69 -8.89
CA PHE A 145 -2.19 6.12 -8.76
C PHE A 145 -3.10 6.81 -7.74
N GLY A 146 -4.40 6.53 -7.77
CA GLY A 146 -5.35 7.05 -6.80
C GLY A 146 -5.04 6.64 -5.36
N PHE A 147 -4.71 5.37 -5.13
CA PHE A 147 -4.27 4.90 -3.82
C PHE A 147 -3.00 5.63 -3.34
N ILE A 148 -2.06 5.83 -4.24
CA ILE A 148 -0.79 6.49 -3.91
C ILE A 148 -0.99 7.97 -3.59
N VAL A 149 -1.87 8.66 -4.30
CA VAL A 149 -2.27 10.03 -3.96
C VAL A 149 -2.90 10.07 -2.56
N TYR A 150 -3.81 9.13 -2.25
CA TYR A 150 -4.38 8.98 -0.91
C TYR A 150 -3.30 8.84 0.17
N ALA A 151 -2.37 7.90 0.02
CA ALA A 151 -1.28 7.66 0.96
C ALA A 151 -0.35 8.87 1.07
N THR A 152 0.01 9.49 -0.06
CA THR A 152 0.88 10.68 -0.11
C THR A 152 0.30 11.86 0.67
N VAL A 153 -1.02 12.10 0.59
CA VAL A 153 -1.67 13.19 1.34
C VAL A 153 -1.52 12.98 2.85
N ILE A 154 -1.73 11.76 3.34
CA ILE A 154 -1.60 11.44 4.76
C ILE A 154 -0.13 11.57 5.19
N GLU A 155 0.78 10.93 4.48
CA GLU A 155 2.20 10.88 4.86
C GLU A 155 2.89 12.23 4.75
N THR A 156 2.57 13.04 3.75
CA THR A 156 3.13 14.39 3.63
C THR A 156 2.74 15.24 4.82
N GLY A 157 1.49 15.09 5.31
CA GLY A 157 1.03 15.77 6.50
C GLY A 157 1.82 15.39 7.77
N ILE A 158 2.09 14.10 7.95
CA ILE A 158 2.87 13.57 9.07
C ILE A 158 4.34 13.98 8.95
N LEU A 159 4.95 13.75 7.79
CA LEU A 159 6.36 14.06 7.55
C LEU A 159 6.66 15.54 7.74
N ARG A 160 5.80 16.43 7.26
CA ARG A 160 5.98 17.87 7.43
C ARG A 160 6.06 18.25 8.92
N GLN A 161 5.08 17.78 9.73
CA GLN A 161 5.05 18.09 11.16
C GLN A 161 6.26 17.51 11.90
N THR A 162 6.62 16.25 11.61
CA THR A 162 7.74 15.58 12.29
C THR A 162 9.10 16.12 11.85
N LEU A 163 9.26 16.58 10.61
CA LEU A 163 10.46 17.28 10.15
C LEU A 163 10.61 18.66 10.81
N ASP A 164 9.49 19.31 11.13
CA ASP A 164 9.46 20.57 11.89
C ASP A 164 9.65 20.34 13.40
N GLY A 165 9.88 19.10 13.86
CA GLY A 165 10.23 18.74 15.23
C GLY A 165 9.07 18.22 16.09
N ALA A 166 7.88 17.99 15.53
CA ALA A 166 6.79 17.35 16.25
C ALA A 166 7.11 15.89 16.57
N ASP A 167 6.57 15.38 17.68
CA ASP A 167 6.70 13.97 18.05
C ASP A 167 5.92 13.08 17.04
N PRO A 168 6.55 12.04 16.47
CA PRO A 168 5.89 11.18 15.51
C PRO A 168 4.67 10.45 16.05
N GLN A 169 4.71 9.98 17.32
CA GLN A 169 3.59 9.27 17.93
C GLN A 169 2.40 10.20 18.14
N GLU A 170 2.65 11.39 18.68
CA GLU A 170 1.61 12.41 18.86
C GLU A 170 1.00 12.82 17.52
N THR A 171 1.81 12.96 16.49
CA THR A 171 1.35 13.31 15.13
C THR A 171 0.46 12.21 14.55
N LEU A 172 0.82 10.94 14.72
CA LEU A 172 -0.01 9.81 14.30
C LEU A 172 -1.34 9.74 15.07
N ASP A 173 -1.33 9.99 16.38
CA ASP A 173 -2.51 9.97 17.22
C ASP A 173 -3.49 11.12 16.91
N GLN A 174 -3.02 12.20 16.29
CA GLN A 174 -3.84 13.32 15.82
C GLN A 174 -4.53 13.07 14.46
N LEU A 175 -4.27 11.94 13.79
CA LEU A 175 -4.96 11.60 12.56
C LEU A 175 -6.46 11.46 12.78
N SER A 176 -7.22 12.29 12.13
CA SER A 176 -8.68 12.39 12.29
C SER A 176 -9.44 11.73 11.14
N ALA A 177 -10.72 11.42 11.37
CA ALA A 177 -11.61 10.97 10.30
C ALA A 177 -11.66 11.97 9.13
N LYS A 178 -11.56 13.28 9.42
CA LYS A 178 -11.49 14.33 8.40
C LYS A 178 -10.25 14.21 7.53
N THR A 179 -9.08 13.89 8.11
CA THR A 179 -7.83 13.66 7.37
C THR A 179 -7.99 12.51 6.38
N PHE A 180 -8.56 11.39 6.85
CA PHE A 180 -8.82 10.24 5.98
C PHE A 180 -9.85 10.53 4.89
N GLN A 181 -10.90 11.29 5.16
CA GLN A 181 -11.88 11.71 4.16
C GLN A 181 -11.25 12.61 3.10
N GLN A 182 -10.42 13.57 3.49
CA GLN A 182 -9.71 14.45 2.55
C GLN A 182 -8.73 13.66 1.68
N ALA A 183 -7.97 12.75 2.27
CA ALA A 183 -7.07 11.86 1.54
C ALA A 183 -7.84 10.95 0.55
N THR A 184 -8.98 10.39 0.99
CA THR A 184 -9.86 9.58 0.11
C THR A 184 -10.39 10.40 -1.06
N ALA A 185 -10.85 11.62 -0.83
CA ALA A 185 -11.30 12.50 -1.89
C ALA A 185 -10.16 12.84 -2.87
N ALA A 186 -8.99 13.18 -2.37
CA ALA A 186 -7.82 13.46 -3.20
C ALA A 186 -7.40 12.22 -4.02
N GLY A 187 -7.38 11.03 -3.42
CA GLY A 187 -7.08 9.78 -4.09
C GLY A 187 -8.10 9.45 -5.19
N ALA A 188 -9.39 9.61 -4.91
CA ALA A 188 -10.44 9.40 -5.90
C ALA A 188 -10.31 10.37 -7.07
N LEU A 189 -10.10 11.66 -6.80
CA LEU A 189 -9.88 12.67 -7.85
C LEU A 189 -8.61 12.39 -8.65
N GLY A 190 -7.51 12.00 -7.99
CA GLY A 190 -6.27 11.61 -8.64
C GLY A 190 -6.46 10.40 -9.56
N GLY A 191 -7.15 9.36 -9.10
CA GLY A 191 -7.46 8.20 -9.91
C GLY A 191 -8.33 8.52 -11.11
N LEU A 192 -9.39 9.34 -10.94
CA LEU A 192 -10.24 9.79 -12.04
C LEU A 192 -9.48 10.66 -13.05
N PHE A 193 -8.61 11.55 -12.56
CA PHE A 193 -7.73 12.34 -13.42
C PHE A 193 -6.81 11.46 -14.26
N ALA A 194 -6.15 10.47 -13.62
CA ALA A 194 -5.28 9.52 -14.34
C ALA A 194 -6.08 8.71 -15.36
N LEU A 195 -7.27 8.23 -14.99
CA LEU A 195 -8.16 7.52 -15.91
C LEU A 195 -8.48 8.39 -17.16
N ALA A 196 -8.85 9.64 -16.95
CA ALA A 196 -9.17 10.54 -18.06
C ALA A 196 -7.95 10.94 -18.92
N ALA A 197 -6.77 11.04 -18.28
CA ALA A 197 -5.53 11.42 -18.98
C ALA A 197 -4.93 10.29 -19.81
N LEU A 198 -5.21 9.02 -19.45
CA LEU A 198 -4.68 7.83 -20.11
C LEU A 198 -5.70 7.21 -21.11
N SER A 199 -6.97 7.65 -21.10
CA SER A 199 -8.01 7.23 -22.04
C SER A 199 -7.95 8.06 -23.32
#